data_b8d45520c8b65ff817395761157a3526
#
_entry.id   b8d45520c8b65ff817395761157a3526
#
_cell.length_a   1.000
_cell.length_b   1.000
_cell.length_c   1.000
_cell.angle_alpha   90.00
_cell.angle_beta   90.00
_cell.angle_gamma   90.00
#
_symmetry.space_group_name_H-M   'P 1'
#
loop_
_entity.id
_entity.type
_entity.pdbx_description
1 polymer ?
#
loop_
_entity_poly.entity_id
_entity_poly.type
_entity_poly.pdbx_seq_one_letter_code
_entity_poly.pdbx_strand_id
1 'polypeptide(L)'
;MAKFSAPVYGASKSLSIKVGETTAVGQITCTLLQSAVSINYNDGFLDMVTGNGTTSVEVTSGYPLQYALNYNEGSTPTYDRRIGYFAVNNGDNTTMTVTFKGSIEGKTQKMTTTVSGIKARDWHIITFMKKVESTGNAGFSIVIDGLVADLELDNNLPASETGDG
;
A
#
# COMPACT_ATOMS: atom_id res chain seq x y z
N MET A 1 10.71 11.55 -3.97
CA MET A 1 10.55 11.05 -2.57
C MET A 1 9.07 10.85 -2.33
N ALA A 2 8.67 9.71 -1.74
CA ALA A 2 7.27 9.44 -1.37
C ALA A 2 6.84 10.34 -0.21
N LYS A 3 5.62 10.89 -0.26
CA LYS A 3 5.06 11.76 0.79
C LYS A 3 3.55 11.59 0.91
N PHE A 4 3.06 11.76 2.13
CA PHE A 4 1.62 11.85 2.37
C PHE A 4 1.06 13.21 1.95
N SER A 5 -0.12 13.19 1.32
CA SER A 5 -0.90 14.37 0.98
C SER A 5 -0.11 15.46 0.22
N ALA A 6 0.89 15.06 -0.58
CA ALA A 6 1.77 15.97 -1.31
C ALA A 6 1.88 15.57 -2.80
N PRO A 7 0.79 15.76 -3.59
CA PRO A 7 0.81 15.46 -5.02
C PRO A 7 1.74 16.41 -5.78
N VAL A 8 2.43 15.88 -6.78
CA VAL A 8 3.29 16.64 -7.70
C VAL A 8 2.69 16.59 -9.09
N TYR A 9 2.36 17.76 -9.63
CA TYR A 9 1.88 17.92 -10.98
C TYR A 9 2.96 18.52 -11.85
N GLY A 10 3.01 18.12 -13.11
CA GLY A 10 3.95 18.64 -14.07
C GLY A 10 3.49 18.48 -15.50
N ALA A 11 4.12 19.22 -16.37
CA ALA A 11 3.98 19.12 -17.82
C ALA A 11 5.27 19.52 -18.49
N SER A 12 5.50 19.03 -19.71
CA SER A 12 6.57 19.48 -20.59
C SER A 12 6.00 19.74 -21.97
N LYS A 13 6.51 20.77 -22.64
CA LYS A 13 6.15 21.11 -24.00
C LYS A 13 7.39 21.55 -24.76
N SER A 14 7.66 20.89 -25.87
CA SER A 14 8.73 21.31 -26.78
C SER A 14 8.27 22.50 -27.62
N LEU A 15 9.13 23.52 -27.75
CA LEU A 15 8.90 24.71 -28.52
C LEU A 15 10.04 24.88 -29.54
N SER A 16 9.68 25.20 -30.77
CA SER A 16 10.66 25.66 -31.78
C SER A 16 10.70 27.19 -31.77
N ILE A 17 11.85 27.73 -31.44
CA ILE A 17 12.07 29.18 -31.41
C ILE A 17 12.86 29.56 -32.67
N LYS A 18 12.35 30.55 -33.42
CA LYS A 18 13.03 31.12 -34.55
C LYS A 18 13.48 32.55 -34.24
N VAL A 19 14.64 32.93 -34.77
CA VAL A 19 15.17 34.27 -34.56
C VAL A 19 14.23 35.31 -35.17
N GLY A 20 13.86 36.32 -34.39
CA GLY A 20 13.00 37.43 -34.83
C GLY A 20 11.49 37.11 -34.87
N GLU A 21 11.06 35.91 -34.45
CA GLU A 21 9.64 35.54 -34.37
C GLU A 21 9.16 35.42 -32.93
N THR A 22 7.89 35.76 -32.70
CA THR A 22 7.23 35.48 -31.41
C THR A 22 6.63 34.08 -31.43
N THR A 23 7.01 33.24 -30.49
CA THR A 23 6.46 31.87 -30.34
C THR A 23 5.40 31.86 -29.26
N ALA A 24 4.15 31.51 -29.61
CA ALA A 24 3.08 31.32 -28.64
C ALA A 24 3.22 29.95 -27.96
N VAL A 25 3.29 29.93 -26.64
CA VAL A 25 3.37 28.70 -25.86
C VAL A 25 2.05 27.93 -25.87
N GLY A 26 0.93 28.64 -25.95
CA GLY A 26 -0.41 28.06 -25.86
C GLY A 26 -0.72 27.46 -24.49
N GLN A 27 -1.75 26.62 -24.40
CA GLN A 27 -2.17 25.97 -23.16
C GLN A 27 -1.20 24.86 -22.78
N ILE A 28 -0.86 24.78 -21.48
CA ILE A 28 -0.10 23.69 -20.88
C ILE A 28 -0.98 23.03 -19.80
N THR A 29 -1.27 21.75 -19.96
CA THR A 29 -2.04 20.98 -18.99
C THR A 29 -1.09 20.18 -18.10
N CYS A 30 -1.08 20.47 -16.79
CA CYS A 30 -0.32 19.70 -15.82
C CYS A 30 -1.06 18.43 -15.44
N THR A 31 -0.33 17.32 -15.33
CA THR A 31 -0.87 16.03 -14.89
C THR A 31 -0.10 15.52 -13.68
N LEU A 32 -0.71 14.65 -12.87
CA LEU A 32 -0.05 14.02 -11.73
C LEU A 32 1.13 13.17 -12.23
N LEU A 33 2.31 13.42 -11.69
CA LEU A 33 3.56 12.70 -12.05
C LEU A 33 3.82 11.48 -11.18
N GLN A 34 2.94 11.21 -10.24
CA GLN A 34 3.08 10.18 -9.21
C GLN A 34 1.94 9.18 -9.31
N SER A 35 2.14 8.00 -8.71
CA SER A 35 1.06 7.08 -8.34
C SER A 35 0.54 7.46 -6.96
N ALA A 36 -0.77 7.36 -6.75
CA ALA A 36 -1.43 7.57 -5.47
C ALA A 36 -1.79 6.22 -4.84
N VAL A 37 -1.65 6.11 -3.52
CA VAL A 37 -1.98 4.90 -2.77
C VAL A 37 -2.79 5.26 -1.53
N SER A 38 -3.89 4.55 -1.31
CA SER A 38 -4.68 4.61 -0.08
C SER A 38 -4.83 3.22 0.53
N ILE A 39 -4.90 3.17 1.87
CA ILE A 39 -5.12 1.94 2.63
C ILE A 39 -6.53 1.93 3.16
N ASN A 40 -7.18 0.77 3.07
CA ASN A 40 -8.47 0.50 3.67
C ASN A 40 -8.41 -0.84 4.42
N TYR A 41 -9.03 -0.88 5.59
CA TYR A 41 -9.25 -2.10 6.36
C TYR A 41 -10.75 -2.29 6.52
N ASN A 42 -11.28 -3.43 6.06
CA ASN A 42 -12.71 -3.68 6.27
C ASN A 42 -12.99 -4.09 7.73
N ASP A 43 -14.25 -3.98 8.14
CA ASP A 43 -14.66 -4.24 9.52
C ASP A 43 -14.27 -5.65 9.97
N GLY A 44 -14.47 -6.66 9.12
CA GLY A 44 -14.08 -8.03 9.45
C GLY A 44 -12.59 -8.22 9.70
N PHE A 45 -11.72 -7.47 9.02
CA PHE A 45 -10.28 -7.46 9.32
C PHE A 45 -9.99 -6.73 10.62
N LEU A 46 -10.63 -5.57 10.85
CA LEU A 46 -10.42 -4.78 12.07
C LEU A 46 -10.83 -5.55 13.32
N ASP A 47 -11.85 -6.40 13.24
CA ASP A 47 -12.30 -7.28 14.35
C ASP A 47 -11.25 -8.33 14.74
N MET A 48 -10.31 -8.67 13.83
CA MET A 48 -9.24 -9.63 14.10
C MET A 48 -8.00 -8.98 14.72
N VAL A 49 -7.91 -7.65 14.68
CA VAL A 49 -6.74 -6.90 15.17
C VAL A 49 -6.70 -6.93 16.70
N THR A 50 -5.58 -7.38 17.27
CA THR A 50 -5.36 -7.51 18.72
C THR A 50 -4.14 -6.74 19.22
N GLY A 51 -3.54 -5.91 18.37
CA GLY A 51 -2.41 -5.05 18.71
C GLY A 51 -2.08 -4.10 17.58
N ASN A 52 -1.20 -3.15 17.84
CA ASN A 52 -0.78 -2.18 16.85
C ASN A 52 -0.14 -2.84 15.62
N GLY A 53 -0.31 -2.23 14.49
CA GLY A 53 0.25 -2.68 13.22
C GLY A 53 0.72 -1.53 12.35
N THR A 54 1.35 -1.89 11.24
CA THR A 54 1.84 -0.94 10.24
C THR A 54 1.74 -1.57 8.86
N THR A 55 1.24 -0.83 7.89
CA THR A 55 1.38 -1.17 6.48
C THR A 55 2.42 -0.28 5.84
N SER A 56 3.50 -0.89 5.38
CA SER A 56 4.57 -0.23 4.62
C SER A 56 4.30 -0.38 3.13
N VAL A 57 4.30 0.74 2.42
CA VAL A 57 4.18 0.76 0.96
C VAL A 57 5.42 1.38 0.37
N GLU A 58 6.07 0.64 -0.52
CA GLU A 58 7.26 1.06 -1.26
C GLU A 58 7.02 0.91 -2.76
N VAL A 59 7.37 1.92 -3.54
CA VAL A 59 7.30 1.88 -5.01
C VAL A 59 8.70 2.03 -5.57
N THR A 60 9.14 1.02 -6.31
CA THR A 60 10.43 0.99 -7.04
C THR A 60 11.62 1.43 -6.18
N SER A 61 11.98 0.63 -5.15
CA SER A 61 13.14 0.86 -4.28
C SER A 61 13.22 2.30 -3.72
N GLY A 62 12.08 2.97 -3.62
CA GLY A 62 11.95 4.29 -3.04
C GLY A 62 11.89 4.25 -1.53
N TYR A 63 11.71 5.40 -0.89
CA TYR A 63 11.44 5.44 0.55
C TYR A 63 10.02 4.95 0.82
N PRO A 64 9.85 3.94 1.71
CA PRO A 64 8.53 3.46 2.08
C PRO A 64 7.75 4.52 2.86
N LEU A 65 6.44 4.57 2.66
CA LEU A 65 5.51 5.24 3.55
C LEU A 65 4.92 4.22 4.53
N GLN A 66 4.82 4.63 5.79
CA GLN A 66 4.29 3.82 6.87
C GLN A 66 2.88 4.29 7.24
N TYR A 67 1.89 3.44 7.07
CA TYR A 67 0.51 3.68 7.46
C TYR A 67 0.25 2.97 8.80
N ALA A 68 0.02 3.72 9.84
CA ALA A 68 -0.22 3.18 11.17
C ALA A 68 -1.60 2.52 11.26
N LEU A 69 -1.67 1.42 11.99
CA LEU A 69 -2.88 0.77 12.47
C LEU A 69 -2.80 0.76 14.00
N ASN A 70 -3.68 1.51 14.65
CA ASN A 70 -3.66 1.72 16.10
C ASN A 70 -4.77 0.87 16.75
N TYR A 71 -4.36 0.01 17.66
CA TYR A 71 -5.25 -0.80 18.47
C TYR A 71 -5.45 -0.18 19.85
N ASN A 72 -6.68 -0.08 20.28
CA ASN A 72 -7.05 0.26 21.65
C ASN A 72 -8.05 -0.78 22.14
N GLU A 73 -7.74 -1.44 23.24
CA GLU A 73 -8.60 -2.45 23.82
C GLU A 73 -10.02 -1.92 24.08
N GLY A 74 -11.02 -2.69 23.68
CA GLY A 74 -12.44 -2.30 23.82
C GLY A 74 -12.95 -1.27 22.81
N SER A 75 -12.14 -0.90 21.81
CA SER A 75 -12.54 0.03 20.74
C SER A 75 -12.19 -0.52 19.37
N THR A 76 -12.93 -0.09 18.35
CA THR A 76 -12.56 -0.39 16.96
C THR A 76 -11.20 0.22 16.64
N PRO A 77 -10.25 -0.54 16.06
CA PRO A 77 -8.97 -0.02 15.65
C PRO A 77 -9.10 1.15 14.66
N THR A 78 -8.20 2.10 14.77
CA THR A 78 -8.12 3.25 13.85
C THR A 78 -6.88 3.15 12.99
N TYR A 79 -6.91 3.73 11.79
CA TYR A 79 -5.79 3.65 10.88
C TYR A 79 -5.56 4.94 10.09
N ASP A 80 -4.36 5.06 9.54
CA ASP A 80 -3.97 6.19 8.72
C ASP A 80 -4.71 6.14 7.37
N ARG A 81 -5.49 7.17 7.08
CA ARG A 81 -6.29 7.31 5.85
C ARG A 81 -5.69 8.31 4.86
N ARG A 82 -4.50 8.83 5.13
CA ARG A 82 -3.85 9.76 4.21
C ARG A 82 -3.48 9.07 2.92
N ILE A 83 -3.57 9.81 1.82
CA ILE A 83 -3.12 9.33 0.51
C ILE A 83 -1.61 9.51 0.44
N GLY A 84 -0.88 8.44 0.14
CA GLY A 84 0.54 8.48 -0.17
C GLY A 84 0.76 8.71 -1.66
N TYR A 85 1.73 9.56 -2.00
CA TYR A 85 2.13 9.83 -3.37
C TYR A 85 3.56 9.34 -3.60
N PHE A 86 3.73 8.50 -4.61
CA PHE A 86 4.98 7.81 -4.91
C PHE A 86 5.50 8.20 -6.28
N ALA A 87 6.78 8.56 -6.36
CA ALA A 87 7.43 8.73 -7.64
C ALA A 87 7.44 7.40 -8.39
N VAL A 88 7.13 7.45 -9.68
CA VAL A 88 7.18 6.31 -10.58
C VAL A 88 8.23 6.56 -11.65
N ASN A 89 8.90 5.52 -12.10
CA ASN A 89 9.83 5.61 -13.22
C ASN A 89 9.06 5.60 -14.54
N ASN A 90 9.57 6.32 -15.54
CA ASN A 90 9.02 6.31 -16.90
C ASN A 90 9.38 4.99 -17.61
N GLY A 91 8.78 3.88 -17.18
CA GLY A 91 9.01 2.55 -17.78
C GLY A 91 8.09 1.49 -17.18
N ASP A 92 7.94 0.38 -17.87
CA ASP A 92 6.97 -0.68 -17.53
C ASP A 92 7.35 -1.54 -16.29
N ASN A 93 8.48 -1.24 -15.64
CA ASN A 93 9.02 -2.06 -14.54
C ASN A 93 8.84 -1.43 -13.15
N THR A 94 7.92 -0.48 -12.99
CA THR A 94 7.64 0.06 -11.65
C THR A 94 6.83 -0.95 -10.85
N THR A 95 7.37 -1.38 -9.72
CA THR A 95 6.70 -2.31 -8.80
C THR A 95 6.31 -1.58 -7.51
N MET A 96 5.20 -1.99 -6.92
CA MET A 96 4.76 -1.58 -5.60
C MET A 96 4.82 -2.80 -4.68
N THR A 97 5.55 -2.69 -3.58
CA THR A 97 5.61 -3.69 -2.52
C THR A 97 4.83 -3.20 -1.31
N VAL A 98 3.89 -4.00 -0.87
CA VAL A 98 3.05 -3.75 0.32
C VAL A 98 3.41 -4.76 1.37
N THR A 99 3.84 -4.29 2.55
CA THR A 99 4.18 -5.15 3.69
C THR A 99 3.33 -4.76 4.89
N PHE A 100 2.46 -5.65 5.31
CA PHE A 100 1.75 -5.56 6.58
C PHE A 100 2.55 -6.23 7.68
N LYS A 101 2.58 -5.63 8.86
CA LYS A 101 3.08 -6.23 10.10
C LYS A 101 2.20 -5.76 11.25
N GLY A 102 1.65 -6.70 12.01
CA GLY A 102 0.76 -6.37 13.12
C GLY A 102 0.33 -7.61 13.92
N SER A 103 -0.46 -7.40 14.96
CA SER A 103 -1.01 -8.48 15.78
C SER A 103 -2.43 -8.79 15.35
N ILE A 104 -2.66 -10.00 14.87
CA ILE A 104 -3.94 -10.52 14.41
C ILE A 104 -4.27 -11.77 15.21
N GLU A 105 -5.44 -11.80 15.85
CA GLU A 105 -5.89 -12.92 16.72
C GLU A 105 -4.82 -13.39 17.72
N GLY A 106 -4.16 -12.43 18.37
CA GLY A 106 -3.13 -12.68 19.38
C GLY A 106 -1.76 -13.11 18.84
N LYS A 107 -1.58 -13.15 17.51
CA LYS A 107 -0.32 -13.56 16.89
C LYS A 107 0.27 -12.43 16.06
N THR A 108 1.59 -12.26 16.11
CA THR A 108 2.28 -11.33 15.21
C THR A 108 2.30 -11.91 13.80
N GLN A 109 1.74 -11.16 12.86
CA GLN A 109 1.66 -11.53 11.45
C GLN A 109 2.48 -10.57 10.62
N LYS A 110 3.11 -11.10 9.57
CA LYS A 110 3.77 -10.33 8.52
C LYS A 110 3.34 -10.88 7.17
N MET A 111 2.85 -10.01 6.31
CA MET A 111 2.49 -10.37 4.93
C MET A 111 3.10 -9.37 3.97
N THR A 112 3.66 -9.86 2.88
CA THR A 112 4.21 -9.01 1.81
C THR A 112 3.59 -9.43 0.48
N THR A 113 3.15 -8.46 -0.30
CA THR A 113 2.70 -8.66 -1.68
C THR A 113 3.30 -7.61 -2.59
N THR A 114 3.44 -7.93 -3.87
CA THR A 114 4.04 -7.04 -4.87
C THR A 114 3.14 -6.97 -6.10
N VAL A 115 2.92 -5.76 -6.59
CA VAL A 115 2.19 -5.48 -7.83
C VAL A 115 3.13 -4.79 -8.81
N SER A 116 3.12 -5.22 -10.06
CA SER A 116 3.94 -4.65 -11.15
C SER A 116 3.09 -3.76 -12.07
N GLY A 117 3.76 -2.93 -12.85
CA GLY A 117 3.10 -2.09 -13.85
C GLY A 117 2.49 -0.81 -13.28
N ILE A 118 2.98 -0.33 -12.14
CA ILE A 118 2.54 0.92 -11.52
C ILE A 118 2.94 2.11 -12.39
N LYS A 119 1.98 2.98 -12.69
CA LYS A 119 2.18 4.14 -13.56
C LYS A 119 1.83 5.45 -12.87
N ALA A 120 2.33 6.54 -13.41
CA ALA A 120 1.87 7.88 -13.01
C ALA A 120 0.36 8.02 -13.29
N ARG A 121 -0.33 8.72 -12.40
CA ARG A 121 -1.79 8.93 -12.40
C ARG A 121 -2.62 7.72 -11.96
N ASP A 122 -2.01 6.55 -11.71
CA ASP A 122 -2.74 5.44 -11.11
C ASP A 122 -3.08 5.77 -9.65
N TRP A 123 -4.25 5.32 -9.23
CA TRP A 123 -4.67 5.36 -7.84
C TRP A 123 -4.97 3.93 -7.38
N HIS A 124 -4.10 3.41 -6.52
CA HIS A 124 -4.22 2.07 -5.99
C HIS A 124 -4.91 2.10 -4.63
N ILE A 125 -5.94 1.27 -4.47
CA ILE A 125 -6.62 1.06 -3.21
C ILE A 125 -6.21 -0.30 -2.67
N ILE A 126 -5.51 -0.30 -1.55
CA ILE A 126 -5.08 -1.51 -0.86
C ILE A 126 -6.08 -1.80 0.24
N THR A 127 -6.83 -2.88 0.11
CA THR A 127 -7.88 -3.27 1.07
C THR A 127 -7.49 -4.55 1.80
N PHE A 128 -7.52 -4.51 3.12
CA PHE A 128 -7.36 -5.67 3.98
C PHE A 128 -8.74 -6.24 4.33
N MET A 129 -8.91 -7.53 4.09
CA MET A 129 -10.20 -8.21 4.28
C MET A 129 -10.01 -9.49 5.08
N LYS A 130 -10.95 -9.80 5.98
CA LYS A 130 -11.03 -11.13 6.59
C LYS A 130 -11.35 -12.16 5.53
N LYS A 131 -10.61 -13.27 5.53
CA LYS A 131 -10.90 -14.46 4.74
C LYS A 131 -11.40 -15.56 5.68
N VAL A 132 -12.52 -16.16 5.36
CA VAL A 132 -13.03 -17.34 6.06
C VAL A 132 -12.89 -18.52 5.12
N GLU A 133 -12.09 -19.51 5.50
CA GLU A 133 -11.93 -20.74 4.74
C GLU A 133 -13.01 -21.76 5.07
N SER A 134 -13.27 -22.67 4.13
CA SER A 134 -14.22 -23.78 4.32
C SER A 134 -13.80 -24.74 5.46
N THR A 135 -12.53 -24.70 5.88
CA THR A 135 -11.96 -25.49 6.98
C THR A 135 -12.13 -24.83 8.36
N GLY A 136 -12.74 -23.63 8.42
CA GLY A 136 -12.93 -22.87 9.66
C GLY A 136 -11.71 -22.10 10.16
N ASN A 137 -10.58 -22.13 9.41
CA ASN A 137 -9.42 -21.30 9.72
C ASN A 137 -9.70 -19.84 9.31
N ALA A 138 -9.43 -18.91 10.22
CA ALA A 138 -9.47 -17.50 9.89
C ALA A 138 -8.14 -17.09 9.22
N GLY A 139 -8.23 -16.30 8.19
CA GLY A 139 -7.10 -15.69 7.50
C GLY A 139 -7.45 -14.27 7.10
N PHE A 140 -6.54 -13.60 6.40
CA PHE A 140 -6.86 -12.34 5.75
C PHE A 140 -6.26 -12.25 4.35
N SER A 141 -6.86 -11.40 3.55
CA SER A 141 -6.42 -11.12 2.19
C SER A 141 -6.03 -9.67 2.07
N ILE A 142 -5.01 -9.39 1.25
CA ILE A 142 -4.71 -8.06 0.75
C ILE A 142 -5.24 -7.99 -0.68
N VAL A 143 -6.16 -7.08 -0.93
CA VAL A 143 -6.73 -6.84 -2.27
C VAL A 143 -6.18 -5.51 -2.77
N ILE A 144 -5.55 -5.52 -3.94
CA ILE A 144 -5.04 -4.31 -4.59
C ILE A 144 -5.73 -4.20 -5.94
N ASP A 145 -6.57 -3.19 -6.12
CA ASP A 145 -7.33 -2.94 -7.37
C ASP A 145 -8.05 -4.18 -7.93
N GLY A 146 -8.56 -5.04 -7.02
CA GLY A 146 -9.23 -6.28 -7.38
C GLY A 146 -8.31 -7.50 -7.56
N LEU A 147 -6.99 -7.36 -7.48
CA LEU A 147 -6.06 -8.47 -7.39
C LEU A 147 -5.95 -8.94 -5.94
N VAL A 148 -6.14 -10.23 -5.70
CA VAL A 148 -6.17 -10.81 -4.35
C VAL A 148 -4.87 -11.52 -4.05
N ALA A 149 -4.24 -11.16 -2.92
CA ALA A 149 -3.17 -11.92 -2.30
C ALA A 149 -3.66 -12.43 -0.94
N ASP A 150 -3.65 -13.74 -0.75
CA ASP A 150 -4.17 -14.40 0.43
C ASP A 150 -3.05 -14.78 1.40
N LEU A 151 -3.29 -14.59 2.68
CA LEU A 151 -2.50 -15.15 3.76
C LEU A 151 -3.38 -16.10 4.57
N GLU A 152 -2.99 -17.37 4.60
CA GLU A 152 -3.51 -18.33 5.59
C GLU A 152 -2.77 -18.11 6.90
N LEU A 153 -3.51 -17.96 8.00
CA LEU A 153 -2.92 -17.92 9.32
C LEU A 153 -2.44 -19.33 9.67
N ASP A 154 -1.13 -19.53 9.64
CA ASP A 154 -0.51 -20.79 9.98
C ASP A 154 -0.76 -21.09 11.48
N ASN A 155 -1.60 -22.09 11.76
CA ASN A 155 -1.86 -22.55 13.13
C ASN A 155 -0.77 -23.48 13.67
N ASN A 156 0.30 -23.73 12.92
CA ASN A 156 1.45 -24.48 13.38
C ASN A 156 2.27 -23.63 14.35
N LEU A 157 1.93 -23.73 15.63
CA LEU A 157 2.88 -23.44 16.71
C LEU A 157 4.06 -24.41 16.53
N PRO A 158 5.32 -23.95 16.47
CA PRO A 158 6.43 -24.84 16.69
C PRO A 158 6.20 -25.50 18.06
N ALA A 159 6.19 -26.82 18.09
CA ALA A 159 6.14 -27.56 19.33
C ALA A 159 7.22 -27.00 20.25
N SER A 160 6.82 -26.55 21.44
CA SER A 160 7.75 -26.23 22.51
C SER A 160 8.58 -27.48 22.75
N GLU A 161 9.87 -27.43 22.39
CA GLU A 161 10.80 -28.43 22.92
C GLU A 161 10.84 -28.23 24.43
N THR A 162 10.08 -29.07 25.14
CA THR A 162 10.33 -29.30 26.54
C THR A 162 11.68 -30.01 26.62
N GLY A 163 12.73 -29.20 26.81
CA GLY A 163 14.02 -29.72 27.20
C GLY A 163 13.83 -30.45 28.53
N ASP A 164 13.85 -31.79 28.47
CA ASP A 164 14.04 -32.65 29.59
C ASP A 164 15.52 -32.60 29.93
N GLY A 165 15.82 -32.14 31.13
CA GLY A 165 17.16 -32.08 31.66
C GLY A 165 17.12 -32.28 33.17
#